data_5ca86707ea68bbccb374ce7fc404c364
#
_entry.id   5ca86707ea68bbccb374ce7fc404c364
#
_cell.length_a   1.000
_cell.length_b   1.000
_cell.length_c   1.000
_cell.angle_alpha   90.00
_cell.angle_beta   90.00
_cell.angle_gamma   90.00
#
_symmetry.space_group_name_H-M   'P 1'
#
loop_
_entity.id
_entity.type
_entity.pdbx_description
1 polymer ?
#
loop_
_entity_poly.entity_id
_entity_poly.type
_entity_poly.pdbx_seq_one_letter_code
_entity_poly.pdbx_strand_id
1 'polypeptide(L)'
;MKTSIHRSSRGGRRSAAAVALSAVLALTATACGDDGSGSAGDKGADGSGKGEIVFWDNNGGIRTEVWKKIIADFEKANPDIDVKYVGIAATEYQSKVDTALQGGGLPDVGGVGAAMLAGFAAQNALEPLDDRLGKSSLNGKLNEDMVKSLKAAGGRDDTLYSIPTSANNGVLYYRTDLFEQAGLDEPTTWDNFYEAADKLTDKGKNEFGYTIRGGAGSIAQALDAMYGQSGITSFWDTGNEKTTVNDPKNVAALEKYVGLFKKVTPAADLNNDFTKMVAQWDSGTIGMLNHNLGSYQDHVKALGVDKFRGIPQPVGPGGKRVQVSNPVDGLGMFKSSKNKDAAWKFIDFATSKAENSMFNEAAGQVPSNNDAAKDAWVSKAEPTKLAAEALSDGSTTIVQLPYYLPDWNTISKTDNEPAFQKVMNGSMSAKDFLDTLADQLNEAQTEWNEQKG
;
A
#
# COMPACT_ATOMS: atom_id res chain seq x y z
N MET A 1 52.79 37.71 -17.10
CA MET A 1 53.84 36.82 -16.55
C MET A 1 53.22 35.44 -16.52
N LYS A 2 53.41 34.68 -17.49
CA LYS A 2 54.31 33.59 -17.95
C LYS A 2 54.92 32.83 -16.78
N THR A 3 54.62 31.57 -16.71
CA THR A 3 55.43 30.33 -16.68
C THR A 3 54.68 29.27 -15.87
N SER A 4 54.52 28.04 -16.23
CA SER A 4 55.05 27.05 -17.16
C SER A 4 54.98 25.68 -16.43
N ILE A 5 54.26 24.77 -17.01
CA ILE A 5 54.47 23.32 -17.24
C ILE A 5 55.50 22.59 -16.36
N HIS A 6 55.08 21.46 -15.76
CA HIS A 6 55.89 20.24 -15.82
C HIS A 6 55.06 18.98 -15.81
N ARG A 7 55.15 18.18 -16.89
CA ARG A 7 54.85 16.77 -17.03
C ARG A 7 56.03 15.95 -16.51
N SER A 8 55.78 14.85 -15.82
CA SER A 8 56.69 13.70 -15.86
C SER A 8 55.94 12.38 -15.83
N SER A 9 56.19 11.65 -16.90
CA SER A 9 55.83 10.25 -17.14
C SER A 9 56.94 9.32 -16.63
N ARG A 10 56.62 8.12 -16.29
CA ARG A 10 57.36 6.82 -16.31
C ARG A 10 56.89 5.97 -15.15
N GLY A 11 56.59 4.72 -15.26
CA GLY A 11 56.87 3.70 -16.23
C GLY A 11 56.61 2.37 -15.53
N GLY A 12 56.09 1.40 -16.28
CA GLY A 12 55.55 0.13 -15.93
C GLY A 12 56.50 -0.84 -15.18
N ARG A 13 55.84 -1.85 -14.65
CA ARG A 13 56.41 -3.22 -14.63
C ARG A 13 55.28 -4.23 -14.52
N ARG A 14 55.25 -5.11 -15.54
CA ARG A 14 54.52 -6.35 -15.56
C ARG A 14 55.24 -7.36 -14.67
N SER A 15 54.49 -8.17 -13.93
CA SER A 15 54.96 -9.48 -13.50
C SER A 15 53.81 -10.47 -13.54
N ALA A 16 53.99 -11.49 -14.35
CA ALA A 16 53.13 -12.67 -14.51
C ALA A 16 53.67 -13.80 -13.61
N ALA A 17 52.89 -14.83 -13.50
CA ALA A 17 53.11 -16.18 -12.95
C ALA A 17 52.48 -16.35 -11.55
N ALA A 18 51.81 -17.47 -11.23
CA ALA A 18 51.87 -18.83 -11.78
C ALA A 18 50.59 -19.59 -11.42
N VAL A 19 50.28 -20.52 -12.31
CA VAL A 19 49.30 -21.60 -12.20
C VAL A 19 49.74 -22.62 -11.13
N ALA A 20 48.81 -23.10 -10.30
CA ALA A 20 48.96 -24.37 -9.59
C ALA A 20 47.69 -25.22 -9.77
N LEU A 21 47.78 -26.21 -10.59
CA LEU A 21 46.91 -27.39 -10.68
C LEU A 21 47.12 -28.26 -9.43
N SER A 22 46.02 -28.72 -8.82
CA SER A 22 46.07 -29.93 -7.98
C SER A 22 44.76 -30.70 -8.11
N ALA A 23 44.87 -31.73 -8.73
CA ALA A 23 44.39 -33.10 -8.91
C ALA A 23 43.21 -33.56 -8.03
N VAL A 24 42.30 -34.15 -8.75
CA VAL A 24 41.17 -35.06 -8.52
C VAL A 24 41.53 -36.25 -7.62
N LEU A 25 40.61 -36.59 -6.71
CA LEU A 25 40.44 -38.00 -6.29
C LEU A 25 38.94 -38.34 -6.35
N ALA A 26 38.61 -39.16 -7.31
CA ALA A 26 37.33 -39.83 -7.42
C ALA A 26 37.30 -41.04 -6.49
N LEU A 27 36.22 -41.20 -5.71
CA LEU A 27 35.87 -42.48 -5.08
C LEU A 27 34.50 -42.89 -5.58
N THR A 28 34.50 -43.90 -6.41
CA THR A 28 33.35 -44.68 -6.88
C THR A 28 32.92 -45.64 -5.78
N ALA A 29 31.65 -45.61 -5.42
CA ALA A 29 30.99 -46.74 -4.76
C ALA A 29 29.73 -47.06 -5.54
N THR A 30 29.74 -48.15 -6.23
CA THR A 30 28.63 -48.84 -6.88
C THR A 30 27.77 -49.53 -5.86
N ALA A 31 26.45 -49.34 -5.94
CA ALA A 31 25.48 -50.32 -5.46
C ALA A 31 24.28 -50.34 -6.43
N CYS A 32 24.03 -51.51 -6.94
CA CYS A 32 22.99 -51.88 -7.89
C CYS A 32 21.60 -52.01 -7.22
N GLY A 33 20.58 -51.80 -8.05
CA GLY A 33 19.30 -52.54 -8.00
C GLY A 33 18.11 -51.70 -7.57
N ASP A 34 17.18 -51.35 -8.39
CA ASP A 34 16.08 -52.13 -8.89
C ASP A 34 15.16 -51.25 -9.78
N ASP A 35 14.69 -51.83 -10.86
CA ASP A 35 13.80 -51.18 -11.83
C ASP A 35 12.39 -50.92 -11.25
N GLY A 36 11.94 -49.70 -11.39
CA GLY A 36 10.57 -49.29 -11.15
C GLY A 36 10.24 -48.01 -11.89
N SER A 37 9.89 -48.11 -13.19
CA SER A 37 9.38 -46.99 -13.97
C SER A 37 8.03 -46.54 -13.44
N GLY A 38 8.03 -45.49 -12.60
CA GLY A 38 6.87 -44.72 -12.23
C GLY A 38 7.08 -43.27 -12.68
N SER A 39 6.30 -42.82 -13.64
CA SER A 39 6.20 -41.41 -14.01
C SER A 39 5.89 -40.58 -12.76
N ALA A 40 6.92 -40.00 -12.15
CA ALA A 40 6.74 -39.02 -11.07
C ALA A 40 6.30 -37.70 -11.72
N GLY A 41 5.01 -37.47 -11.80
CA GLY A 41 4.46 -36.12 -11.89
C GLY A 41 5.10 -35.28 -10.78
N ASP A 42 5.64 -34.16 -11.15
CA ASP A 42 6.19 -33.15 -10.23
C ASP A 42 5.09 -32.65 -9.26
N LYS A 43 4.88 -33.41 -8.21
CA LYS A 43 4.14 -32.92 -7.04
C LYS A 43 5.12 -32.03 -6.31
N GLY A 44 5.07 -30.71 -6.57
CA GLY A 44 5.77 -29.72 -5.78
C GLY A 44 5.59 -30.06 -4.30
N ALA A 45 6.69 -30.22 -3.60
CA ALA A 45 6.66 -30.59 -2.18
C ALA A 45 6.01 -29.45 -1.40
N ASP A 46 4.76 -29.67 -0.94
CA ASP A 46 4.03 -28.70 -0.07
C ASP A 46 4.69 -28.58 1.33
N GLY A 47 5.73 -29.35 1.57
CA GLY A 47 6.42 -29.42 2.86
C GLY A 47 5.70 -30.30 3.88
N SER A 48 6.33 -30.47 5.04
CA SER A 48 5.77 -31.31 6.13
C SER A 48 4.68 -30.58 6.95
N GLY A 49 4.44 -29.29 6.68
CA GLY A 49 3.61 -28.43 7.53
C GLY A 49 4.24 -28.15 8.90
N LYS A 50 5.57 -28.25 9.01
CA LYS A 50 6.38 -28.06 10.23
C LYS A 50 7.69 -27.37 9.86
N GLY A 51 8.39 -26.82 10.87
CA GLY A 51 9.69 -26.18 10.71
C GLY A 51 9.61 -24.66 10.59
N GLU A 52 10.70 -24.01 10.23
CA GLU A 52 10.78 -22.55 10.11
C GLU A 52 10.11 -22.03 8.83
N ILE A 53 9.36 -20.94 8.97
CA ILE A 53 8.89 -20.09 7.88
C ILE A 53 9.34 -18.65 8.08
N VAL A 54 9.56 -17.93 6.98
CA VAL A 54 9.95 -16.51 6.98
C VAL A 54 8.74 -15.67 6.60
N PHE A 55 8.40 -14.71 7.45
CA PHE A 55 7.34 -13.72 7.19
C PHE A 55 7.91 -12.32 7.03
N TRP A 56 7.68 -11.69 5.87
CA TRP A 56 8.00 -10.28 5.62
C TRP A 56 6.74 -9.42 5.76
N ASP A 57 6.71 -8.60 6.81
CA ASP A 57 5.68 -7.56 6.96
C ASP A 57 6.05 -6.33 6.14
N ASN A 58 5.12 -5.89 5.29
CA ASN A 58 5.27 -4.75 4.38
C ASN A 58 5.08 -3.38 5.04
N ASN A 59 4.91 -3.34 6.36
CA ASN A 59 4.69 -2.11 7.11
C ASN A 59 5.25 -2.21 8.53
N GLY A 60 6.50 -2.62 8.61
CA GLY A 60 7.24 -2.69 9.87
C GLY A 60 7.21 -1.36 10.64
N GLY A 61 7.39 -1.44 11.95
CA GLY A 61 7.28 -0.30 12.85
C GLY A 61 6.10 -0.46 13.80
N ILE A 62 5.07 0.38 13.70
CA ILE A 62 3.91 0.38 14.62
C ILE A 62 3.18 -0.97 14.70
N ARG A 63 3.11 -1.72 13.58
CA ARG A 63 2.47 -3.04 13.51
C ARG A 63 3.35 -4.18 14.03
N THR A 64 4.63 -3.92 14.28
CA THR A 64 5.60 -4.95 14.70
C THR A 64 5.17 -5.65 15.99
N GLU A 65 4.69 -4.92 16.97
CA GLU A 65 4.34 -5.50 18.28
C GLU A 65 3.09 -6.39 18.19
N VAL A 66 2.09 -6.01 17.41
CA VAL A 66 0.90 -6.85 17.20
C VAL A 66 1.26 -8.10 16.40
N TRP A 67 2.13 -8.00 15.37
CA TRP A 67 2.59 -9.17 14.64
C TRP A 67 3.37 -10.15 15.53
N LYS A 68 4.27 -9.65 16.38
CA LYS A 68 4.98 -10.50 17.35
C LYS A 68 4.03 -11.24 18.28
N LYS A 69 2.93 -10.57 18.69
CA LYS A 69 1.92 -11.21 19.54
C LYS A 69 1.18 -12.31 18.78
N ILE A 70 0.72 -12.03 17.54
CA ILE A 70 0.06 -13.02 16.68
C ILE A 70 0.96 -14.23 16.44
N ILE A 71 2.25 -13.99 16.18
CA ILE A 71 3.26 -15.05 15.99
C ILE A 71 3.41 -15.90 17.24
N ALA A 72 3.53 -15.28 18.41
CA ALA A 72 3.65 -16.02 19.66
C ALA A 72 2.38 -16.88 19.96
N ASP A 73 1.19 -16.35 19.68
CA ASP A 73 -0.06 -17.10 19.82
C ASP A 73 -0.13 -18.24 18.78
N PHE A 74 0.36 -18.02 17.56
CA PHE A 74 0.45 -19.05 16.51
C PHE A 74 1.41 -20.18 16.88
N GLU A 75 2.63 -19.87 17.31
CA GLU A 75 3.66 -20.84 17.68
C GLU A 75 3.21 -21.67 18.89
N LYS A 76 2.52 -21.05 19.85
CA LYS A 76 1.93 -21.75 20.98
C LYS A 76 0.86 -22.77 20.52
N ALA A 77 0.07 -22.44 19.49
CA ALA A 77 -0.93 -23.34 18.92
C ALA A 77 -0.31 -24.39 17.96
N ASN A 78 0.85 -24.10 17.40
CA ASN A 78 1.57 -24.92 16.42
C ASN A 78 3.05 -25.09 16.82
N PRO A 79 3.37 -25.83 17.90
CA PRO A 79 4.71 -25.88 18.47
C PRO A 79 5.80 -26.47 17.56
N ASP A 80 5.41 -27.06 16.45
CA ASP A 80 6.31 -27.60 15.42
C ASP A 80 6.65 -26.57 14.32
N ILE A 81 6.12 -25.33 14.41
CA ILE A 81 6.35 -24.28 13.42
C ILE A 81 6.96 -23.05 14.12
N ASP A 82 8.05 -22.53 13.58
CA ASP A 82 8.72 -21.30 14.03
C ASP A 82 8.57 -20.21 12.94
N VAL A 83 8.22 -18.97 13.33
CA VAL A 83 7.99 -17.87 12.37
C VAL A 83 9.05 -16.80 12.52
N LYS A 84 9.96 -16.74 11.56
CA LYS A 84 10.96 -15.68 11.49
C LYS A 84 10.37 -14.39 10.92
N TYR A 85 10.04 -13.47 11.81
CA TYR A 85 9.47 -12.16 11.43
C TYR A 85 10.54 -11.18 10.93
N VAL A 86 10.24 -10.49 9.81
CA VAL A 86 11.04 -9.39 9.28
C VAL A 86 10.11 -8.22 8.95
N GLY A 87 10.12 -7.19 9.80
CA GLY A 87 9.42 -5.93 9.53
C GLY A 87 10.25 -5.06 8.58
N ILE A 88 9.66 -4.65 7.47
CA ILE A 88 10.29 -3.84 6.43
C ILE A 88 9.52 -2.54 6.30
N ALA A 89 10.22 -1.41 6.21
CA ALA A 89 9.57 -0.12 5.99
C ALA A 89 8.77 -0.14 4.67
N ALA A 90 7.58 0.44 4.68
CA ALA A 90 6.68 0.43 3.51
C ALA A 90 7.32 1.04 2.26
N THR A 91 8.22 2.03 2.42
CA THR A 91 8.97 2.67 1.34
C THR A 91 10.06 1.78 0.73
N GLU A 92 10.49 0.72 1.43
CA GLU A 92 11.57 -0.18 1.02
C GLU A 92 11.07 -1.56 0.57
N TYR A 93 9.84 -1.90 0.95
CA TYR A 93 9.31 -3.25 0.78
C TYR A 93 9.32 -3.72 -0.68
N GLN A 94 8.77 -2.91 -1.60
CA GLN A 94 8.71 -3.25 -3.03
C GLN A 94 10.11 -3.54 -3.59
N SER A 95 11.06 -2.62 -3.38
CA SER A 95 12.44 -2.77 -3.87
C SER A 95 13.14 -4.02 -3.30
N LYS A 96 12.85 -4.37 -2.04
CA LYS A 96 13.40 -5.56 -1.41
C LYS A 96 12.83 -6.84 -2.02
N VAL A 97 11.52 -6.87 -2.30
CA VAL A 97 10.89 -8.01 -2.97
C VAL A 97 11.40 -8.15 -4.41
N ASP A 98 11.50 -7.06 -5.17
CA ASP A 98 12.01 -7.08 -6.54
C ASP A 98 13.46 -7.59 -6.61
N THR A 99 14.30 -7.18 -5.64
CA THR A 99 15.66 -7.70 -5.51
C THR A 99 15.68 -9.20 -5.20
N ALA A 100 14.81 -9.66 -4.31
CA ALA A 100 14.72 -11.06 -3.94
C ALA A 100 14.11 -11.93 -5.06
N LEU A 101 13.23 -11.39 -5.88
CA LEU A 101 12.71 -12.04 -7.09
C LEU A 101 13.84 -12.37 -8.08
N GLN A 102 14.77 -11.42 -8.27
CA GLN A 102 15.89 -11.58 -9.21
C GLN A 102 17.01 -12.46 -8.64
N GLY A 103 17.32 -12.30 -7.36
CA GLY A 103 18.47 -12.91 -6.69
C GLY A 103 18.15 -14.18 -5.88
N GLY A 104 16.89 -14.52 -5.70
CA GLY A 104 16.44 -15.52 -4.73
C GLY A 104 16.33 -14.92 -3.32
N GLY A 105 15.69 -15.67 -2.40
CA GLY A 105 15.56 -15.25 -0.99
C GLY A 105 14.23 -14.58 -0.66
N LEU A 106 13.20 -14.81 -1.47
CA LEU A 106 11.83 -14.45 -1.09
C LEU A 106 11.41 -15.16 0.19
N PRO A 107 10.56 -14.55 1.02
CA PRO A 107 10.02 -15.19 2.21
C PRO A 107 9.01 -16.29 1.85
N ASP A 108 8.52 -17.02 2.84
CA ASP A 108 7.41 -17.96 2.65
C ASP A 108 6.07 -17.21 2.59
N VAL A 109 5.89 -16.21 3.48
CA VAL A 109 4.71 -15.35 3.54
C VAL A 109 5.14 -13.89 3.48
N GLY A 110 4.36 -13.07 2.79
CA GLY A 110 4.58 -11.63 2.75
C GLY A 110 3.30 -10.81 2.83
N GLY A 111 3.41 -9.57 3.28
CA GLY A 111 2.36 -8.57 3.14
C GLY A 111 2.17 -8.23 1.66
N VAL A 112 1.10 -8.71 1.04
CA VAL A 112 0.80 -8.54 -0.39
C VAL A 112 -0.60 -7.95 -0.52
N GLY A 113 -0.69 -6.64 -0.49
CA GLY A 113 -1.94 -5.91 -0.72
C GLY A 113 -2.21 -5.68 -2.21
N ALA A 114 -3.42 -5.22 -2.52
CA ALA A 114 -3.92 -5.01 -3.89
C ALA A 114 -2.94 -4.24 -4.79
N ALA A 115 -2.29 -3.21 -4.27
CA ALA A 115 -1.37 -2.36 -5.05
C ALA A 115 -0.12 -3.07 -5.56
N MET A 116 0.23 -4.24 -5.03
CA MET A 116 1.43 -5.01 -5.41
C MET A 116 1.09 -6.30 -6.17
N LEU A 117 -0.17 -6.74 -6.09
CA LEU A 117 -0.60 -8.05 -6.59
C LEU A 117 -0.33 -8.25 -8.07
N ALA A 118 -0.74 -7.30 -8.92
CA ALA A 118 -0.58 -7.43 -10.36
C ALA A 118 0.89 -7.64 -10.77
N GLY A 119 1.81 -6.85 -10.20
CA GLY A 119 3.23 -6.96 -10.49
C GLY A 119 3.83 -8.31 -10.07
N PHE A 120 3.45 -8.83 -8.91
CA PHE A 120 3.94 -10.11 -8.42
C PHE A 120 3.29 -11.31 -9.13
N ALA A 121 2.00 -11.20 -9.48
CA ALA A 121 1.30 -12.22 -10.26
C ALA A 121 1.84 -12.31 -11.69
N ALA A 122 2.11 -11.17 -12.34
CA ALA A 122 2.72 -11.14 -13.68
C ALA A 122 4.11 -11.82 -13.71
N GLN A 123 4.87 -11.71 -12.62
CA GLN A 123 6.16 -12.38 -12.44
C GLN A 123 6.05 -13.84 -11.97
N ASN A 124 4.82 -14.38 -11.87
CA ASN A 124 4.55 -15.74 -11.38
C ASN A 124 5.17 -16.01 -9.99
N ALA A 125 5.23 -14.99 -9.13
CA ALA A 125 5.89 -15.03 -7.83
C ALA A 125 5.00 -15.61 -6.72
N LEU A 126 3.69 -15.59 -6.89
CA LEU A 126 2.71 -15.94 -5.86
C LEU A 126 2.05 -17.30 -6.10
N GLU A 127 1.71 -17.97 -5.03
CA GLU A 127 0.94 -19.21 -5.01
C GLU A 127 -0.57 -18.90 -5.05
N PRO A 128 -1.37 -19.56 -5.90
CA PRO A 128 -2.83 -19.51 -5.85
C PRO A 128 -3.37 -20.03 -4.51
N LEU A 129 -4.32 -19.33 -3.92
CA LEU A 129 -4.84 -19.64 -2.59
C LEU A 129 -6.31 -20.08 -2.57
N ASP A 130 -7.02 -20.11 -3.72
CA ASP A 130 -8.44 -20.46 -3.82
C ASP A 130 -8.75 -21.83 -3.22
N ASP A 131 -7.99 -22.86 -3.58
CA ASP A 131 -8.18 -24.22 -3.09
C ASP A 131 -7.93 -24.35 -1.59
N ARG A 132 -6.94 -23.60 -1.08
CA ARG A 132 -6.61 -23.59 0.34
C ARG A 132 -7.71 -22.89 1.13
N LEU A 133 -8.15 -21.71 0.66
CA LEU A 133 -9.26 -20.98 1.27
C LEU A 133 -10.56 -21.82 1.22
N GLY A 134 -10.86 -22.44 0.09
CA GLY A 134 -12.06 -23.29 -0.07
C GLY A 134 -12.16 -24.44 0.93
N LYS A 135 -11.01 -24.93 1.43
CA LYS A 135 -10.92 -26.01 2.44
C LYS A 135 -10.75 -25.49 3.88
N SER A 136 -10.56 -24.19 4.05
CA SER A 136 -10.33 -23.55 5.35
C SER A 136 -11.65 -23.23 6.07
N SER A 137 -11.54 -23.05 7.39
CA SER A 137 -12.61 -22.50 8.24
C SER A 137 -12.92 -21.04 7.93
N LEU A 138 -12.05 -20.34 7.21
CA LEU A 138 -12.24 -18.96 6.74
C LEU A 138 -13.20 -18.86 5.54
N ASN A 139 -13.48 -19.97 4.87
CA ASN A 139 -14.38 -19.97 3.71
C ASN A 139 -15.76 -19.40 4.09
N GLY A 140 -16.18 -18.35 3.38
CA GLY A 140 -17.40 -17.60 3.68
C GLY A 140 -17.35 -16.72 4.93
N LYS A 141 -16.17 -16.59 5.59
CA LYS A 141 -15.95 -15.72 6.77
C LYS A 141 -15.26 -14.39 6.44
N LEU A 142 -14.66 -14.29 5.29
CA LEU A 142 -13.98 -13.07 4.85
C LEU A 142 -14.96 -12.14 4.13
N ASN A 143 -14.71 -10.84 4.21
CA ASN A 143 -15.47 -9.83 3.49
C ASN A 143 -15.36 -10.07 1.98
N GLU A 144 -16.50 -10.31 1.33
CA GLU A 144 -16.54 -10.67 -0.09
C GLU A 144 -16.00 -9.57 -1.00
N ASP A 145 -16.22 -8.31 -0.67
CA ASP A 145 -15.76 -7.19 -1.50
C ASP A 145 -14.25 -7.01 -1.41
N MET A 146 -13.66 -7.29 -0.23
CA MET A 146 -12.21 -7.33 -0.09
C MET A 146 -11.59 -8.50 -0.88
N VAL A 147 -12.22 -9.69 -0.84
CA VAL A 147 -11.78 -10.83 -1.64
C VAL A 147 -11.89 -10.52 -3.14
N LYS A 148 -13.01 -9.97 -3.60
CA LYS A 148 -13.19 -9.54 -5.00
C LYS A 148 -12.16 -8.50 -5.42
N SER A 149 -11.86 -7.53 -4.54
CA SER A 149 -10.85 -6.51 -4.81
C SER A 149 -9.46 -7.10 -5.00
N LEU A 150 -9.05 -8.07 -4.17
CA LEU A 150 -7.76 -8.75 -4.32
C LEU A 150 -7.71 -9.65 -5.57
N LYS A 151 -8.79 -10.35 -5.90
CA LYS A 151 -8.88 -11.11 -7.15
C LYS A 151 -8.76 -10.20 -8.36
N ALA A 152 -9.49 -9.10 -8.39
CA ALA A 152 -9.42 -8.13 -9.47
C ALA A 152 -8.01 -7.51 -9.59
N ALA A 153 -7.35 -7.22 -8.48
CA ALA A 153 -5.98 -6.68 -8.45
C ALA A 153 -4.93 -7.72 -8.85
N GLY A 154 -5.19 -9.02 -8.65
CA GLY A 154 -4.28 -10.11 -9.04
C GLY A 154 -4.18 -10.36 -10.53
N GLY A 155 -5.08 -9.77 -11.32
CA GLY A 155 -4.99 -9.77 -12.77
C GLY A 155 -6.03 -10.61 -13.50
N ARG A 156 -5.63 -11.63 -14.28
CA ARG A 156 -6.40 -12.11 -15.41
C ARG A 156 -7.38 -13.26 -15.12
N ASP A 157 -7.10 -14.06 -14.10
CA ASP A 157 -7.68 -15.41 -14.00
C ASP A 157 -8.69 -15.53 -12.86
N ASP A 158 -9.15 -14.40 -12.30
CA ASP A 158 -9.98 -14.37 -11.06
C ASP A 158 -9.38 -15.21 -9.92
N THR A 159 -8.06 -15.37 -9.94
CA THR A 159 -7.30 -16.16 -8.97
C THR A 159 -7.00 -15.34 -7.71
N LEU A 160 -7.19 -15.93 -6.55
CA LEU A 160 -6.85 -15.34 -5.26
C LEU A 160 -5.39 -15.63 -4.91
N TYR A 161 -4.53 -14.62 -4.96
CA TYR A 161 -3.12 -14.73 -4.58
C TYR A 161 -2.79 -14.17 -3.20
N SER A 162 -3.78 -13.56 -2.55
CA SER A 162 -3.60 -12.97 -1.22
C SER A 162 -4.88 -13.07 -0.43
N ILE A 163 -4.78 -13.44 0.86
CA ILE A 163 -5.91 -13.45 1.79
C ILE A 163 -6.03 -12.06 2.41
N PRO A 164 -7.19 -11.39 2.32
CA PRO A 164 -7.36 -10.05 2.86
C PRO A 164 -7.19 -10.04 4.38
N THR A 165 -6.49 -9.03 4.88
CA THR A 165 -6.32 -8.77 6.32
C THR A 165 -7.13 -7.59 6.79
N SER A 166 -7.23 -6.54 5.97
CA SER A 166 -7.88 -5.28 6.35
C SER A 166 -8.23 -4.39 5.17
N ALA A 167 -9.21 -3.51 5.36
CA ALA A 167 -9.37 -2.33 4.54
C ALA A 167 -8.92 -1.08 5.30
N ASN A 168 -8.15 -0.25 4.60
CA ASN A 168 -7.55 0.96 5.15
C ASN A 168 -8.10 2.19 4.45
N ASN A 169 -9.33 2.58 4.80
CA ASN A 169 -10.04 3.65 4.13
C ASN A 169 -9.45 5.02 4.42
N GLY A 170 -9.52 5.91 3.45
CA GLY A 170 -9.20 7.33 3.61
C GLY A 170 -10.25 8.04 4.46
N VAL A 171 -9.80 8.92 5.34
CA VAL A 171 -10.63 9.80 6.17
C VAL A 171 -10.03 11.20 6.20
N LEU A 172 -10.85 12.19 6.45
CA LEU A 172 -10.43 13.54 6.78
C LEU A 172 -10.38 13.68 8.30
N TYR A 173 -9.19 13.80 8.87
CA TYR A 173 -9.02 14.19 10.27
C TYR A 173 -9.06 15.70 10.39
N TYR A 174 -9.73 16.21 11.42
CA TYR A 174 -9.76 17.64 11.75
C TYR A 174 -9.64 17.87 13.25
N ARG A 175 -9.02 18.96 13.65
CA ARG A 175 -8.81 19.37 15.04
C ARG A 175 -10.08 20.05 15.58
N THR A 176 -10.84 19.31 16.40
CA THR A 176 -12.09 19.80 17.00
C THR A 176 -11.86 21.04 17.87
N ASP A 177 -10.77 21.06 18.64
CA ASP A 177 -10.39 22.18 19.50
C ASP A 177 -10.07 23.46 18.70
N LEU A 178 -9.41 23.34 17.54
CA LEU A 178 -9.12 24.50 16.67
C LEU A 178 -10.37 24.98 15.94
N PHE A 179 -11.23 24.06 15.51
CA PHE A 179 -12.50 24.38 14.85
C PHE A 179 -13.44 25.14 15.81
N GLU A 180 -13.56 24.66 17.06
CA GLU A 180 -14.34 25.33 18.11
C GLU A 180 -13.82 26.76 18.38
N GLN A 181 -12.50 26.92 18.55
CA GLN A 181 -11.88 28.24 18.75
C GLN A 181 -12.11 29.20 17.59
N ALA A 182 -12.16 28.70 16.35
CA ALA A 182 -12.37 29.49 15.15
C ALA A 182 -13.85 29.69 14.80
N GLY A 183 -14.77 29.06 15.54
CA GLY A 183 -16.20 29.08 15.24
C GLY A 183 -16.55 28.45 13.93
N LEU A 184 -15.89 27.31 13.61
CA LEU A 184 -16.06 26.54 12.38
C LEU A 184 -16.90 25.30 12.64
N ASP A 185 -17.77 24.97 11.68
CA ASP A 185 -18.51 23.73 11.65
C ASP A 185 -17.63 22.59 11.06
N GLU A 186 -18.04 21.35 11.29
CA GLU A 186 -17.40 20.15 10.72
C GLU A 186 -17.26 20.26 9.19
N PRO A 187 -16.08 19.96 8.61
CA PRO A 187 -15.79 20.16 7.17
C PRO A 187 -16.41 19.07 6.29
N THR A 188 -17.74 18.96 6.28
CA THR A 188 -18.49 17.92 5.57
C THR A 188 -18.58 18.14 4.06
N THR A 189 -18.26 19.35 3.58
CA THR A 189 -18.20 19.71 2.16
C THR A 189 -16.83 20.24 1.78
N TRP A 190 -16.48 20.17 0.50
CA TRP A 190 -15.21 20.74 0.02
C TRP A 190 -15.15 22.26 0.21
N ASP A 191 -16.27 22.97 0.17
CA ASP A 191 -16.28 24.42 0.44
C ASP A 191 -15.96 24.71 1.90
N ASN A 192 -16.58 23.98 2.86
CA ASN A 192 -16.24 24.09 4.28
C ASN A 192 -14.77 23.71 4.55
N PHE A 193 -14.25 22.70 3.85
CA PHE A 193 -12.84 22.31 3.94
C PHE A 193 -11.92 23.46 3.53
N TYR A 194 -12.17 24.12 2.40
CA TYR A 194 -11.34 25.24 1.94
C TYR A 194 -11.45 26.46 2.86
N GLU A 195 -12.66 26.77 3.33
CA GLU A 195 -12.88 27.83 4.31
C GLU A 195 -12.11 27.57 5.61
N ALA A 196 -12.20 26.35 6.14
CA ALA A 196 -11.46 25.96 7.34
C ALA A 196 -9.95 26.03 7.14
N ALA A 197 -9.44 25.56 5.97
CA ALA A 197 -8.04 25.63 5.66
C ALA A 197 -7.49 27.07 5.66
N ASP A 198 -8.24 28.02 5.11
CA ASP A 198 -7.86 29.43 5.13
C ASP A 198 -7.93 30.02 6.55
N LYS A 199 -9.03 29.79 7.28
CA LYS A 199 -9.25 30.37 8.63
C LYS A 199 -8.29 29.85 9.70
N LEU A 200 -7.89 28.58 9.62
CA LEU A 200 -6.99 27.94 10.58
C LEU A 200 -5.50 28.22 10.30
N THR A 201 -5.18 28.99 9.25
CA THR A 201 -3.80 29.28 8.91
C THR A 201 -3.32 30.58 9.53
N ASP A 202 -2.34 30.48 10.44
CA ASP A 202 -1.57 31.62 10.97
C ASP A 202 -0.06 31.35 10.82
N LYS A 203 0.50 31.80 9.69
CA LYS A 203 1.92 31.62 9.39
C LYS A 203 2.84 32.27 10.40
N GLY A 204 2.37 33.34 11.11
CA GLY A 204 3.13 34.00 12.16
C GLY A 204 3.37 33.10 13.37
N LYS A 205 2.47 32.14 13.60
CA LYS A 205 2.58 31.13 14.65
C LYS A 205 3.07 29.77 14.15
N ASN A 206 3.37 29.64 12.85
CA ASN A 206 3.68 28.37 12.19
C ASN A 206 2.52 27.36 12.30
N GLU A 207 1.28 27.86 12.24
CA GLU A 207 0.05 27.07 12.23
C GLU A 207 -0.54 27.06 10.83
N PHE A 208 -0.99 25.90 10.37
CA PHE A 208 -1.50 25.70 9.01
C PHE A 208 -2.82 24.94 9.03
N GLY A 209 -3.75 25.37 8.17
CA GLY A 209 -5.06 24.74 8.11
C GLY A 209 -5.05 23.33 7.52
N TYR A 210 -4.06 23.00 6.68
CA TYR A 210 -3.97 21.70 6.01
C TYR A 210 -2.52 21.28 5.76
N THR A 211 -2.32 20.03 5.39
CA THR A 211 -1.04 19.47 4.92
C THR A 211 -1.25 18.60 3.68
N ILE A 212 -0.36 18.75 2.69
CA ILE A 212 -0.34 17.98 1.43
C ILE A 212 0.85 17.03 1.43
N ARG A 213 0.64 15.81 0.93
CA ARG A 213 1.74 14.89 0.65
C ARG A 213 2.31 15.21 -0.73
N GLY A 214 3.53 15.74 -0.79
CA GLY A 214 4.23 16.04 -2.05
C GLY A 214 5.31 15.01 -2.42
N GLY A 215 5.71 14.15 -1.46
CA GLY A 215 6.65 13.05 -1.67
C GLY A 215 5.96 11.71 -1.94
N ALA A 216 6.58 10.63 -1.46
CA ALA A 216 6.11 9.28 -1.70
C ALA A 216 4.63 9.07 -1.30
N GLY A 217 3.82 8.58 -2.25
CA GLY A 217 2.37 8.39 -2.13
C GLY A 217 1.54 9.63 -2.44
N SER A 218 2.14 10.69 -3.00
CA SER A 218 1.44 11.94 -3.34
C SER A 218 0.35 11.76 -4.39
N ILE A 219 0.57 10.90 -5.39
CA ILE A 219 -0.39 10.70 -6.49
C ILE A 219 -1.71 10.14 -5.98
N ALA A 220 -1.68 9.14 -5.11
CA ALA A 220 -2.91 8.57 -4.55
C ALA A 220 -3.73 9.61 -3.77
N GLN A 221 -3.07 10.45 -2.95
CA GLN A 221 -3.75 11.52 -2.21
C GLN A 221 -4.28 12.61 -3.15
N ALA A 222 -3.52 12.98 -4.19
CA ALA A 222 -3.95 13.96 -5.17
C ALA A 222 -5.15 13.48 -5.97
N LEU A 223 -5.16 12.21 -6.41
CA LEU A 223 -6.29 11.59 -7.09
C LEU A 223 -7.54 11.57 -6.19
N ASP A 224 -7.39 11.20 -4.91
CA ASP A 224 -8.51 11.19 -3.96
C ASP A 224 -9.16 12.57 -3.82
N ALA A 225 -8.34 13.60 -3.57
CA ALA A 225 -8.84 14.98 -3.50
C ALA A 225 -9.44 15.47 -4.83
N MET A 226 -8.84 15.10 -5.95
CA MET A 226 -9.28 15.51 -7.28
C MET A 226 -10.63 14.89 -7.66
N TYR A 227 -10.79 13.57 -7.55
CA TYR A 227 -12.06 12.90 -7.85
C TYR A 227 -13.16 13.29 -6.86
N GLY A 228 -12.82 13.46 -5.58
CA GLY A 228 -13.75 13.94 -4.55
C GLY A 228 -14.34 15.32 -4.87
N GLN A 229 -13.54 16.21 -5.45
CA GLN A 229 -13.95 17.56 -5.81
C GLN A 229 -14.65 17.64 -7.18
N SER A 230 -14.19 16.87 -8.15
CA SER A 230 -14.77 16.88 -9.51
C SER A 230 -16.11 16.17 -9.57
N GLY A 231 -16.35 15.21 -8.68
CA GLY A 231 -17.54 14.36 -8.67
C GLY A 231 -17.57 13.33 -9.81
N ILE A 232 -16.45 13.10 -10.51
CA ILE A 232 -16.32 12.03 -11.50
C ILE A 232 -16.26 10.70 -10.76
N THR A 233 -17.07 9.74 -11.20
CA THR A 233 -17.34 8.48 -10.49
C THR A 233 -16.68 7.26 -11.09
N SER A 234 -15.94 7.41 -12.18
CA SER A 234 -15.23 6.32 -12.84
C SER A 234 -13.82 6.73 -13.22
N PHE A 235 -12.85 5.83 -13.05
CA PHE A 235 -11.46 6.04 -13.45
C PHE A 235 -11.26 5.89 -14.97
N TRP A 236 -12.07 5.03 -15.59
CA TRP A 236 -12.09 4.79 -17.01
C TRP A 236 -13.40 5.29 -17.63
N ASP A 237 -13.38 5.63 -18.90
CA ASP A 237 -14.58 5.89 -19.67
C ASP A 237 -15.44 4.61 -19.82
N THR A 238 -16.61 4.75 -20.44
CA THR A 238 -17.57 3.64 -20.59
C THR A 238 -17.03 2.47 -21.42
N GLY A 239 -16.02 2.70 -22.25
CA GLY A 239 -15.35 1.67 -23.04
C GLY A 239 -14.17 1.02 -22.33
N ASN A 240 -13.77 1.53 -21.17
CA ASN A 240 -12.52 1.19 -20.48
C ASN A 240 -11.25 1.37 -21.35
N GLU A 241 -11.30 2.32 -22.29
CA GLU A 241 -10.23 2.58 -23.24
C GLU A 241 -9.38 3.78 -22.83
N LYS A 242 -10.00 4.78 -22.18
CA LYS A 242 -9.32 6.01 -21.75
C LYS A 242 -9.62 6.34 -20.31
N THR A 243 -8.57 6.76 -19.61
CA THR A 243 -8.71 7.26 -18.25
C THR A 243 -9.38 8.63 -18.23
N THR A 244 -10.10 8.91 -17.16
CA THR A 244 -10.74 10.21 -16.92
C THR A 244 -9.85 11.18 -16.13
N VAL A 245 -8.60 10.81 -15.82
CA VAL A 245 -7.73 11.63 -14.95
C VAL A 245 -7.53 13.04 -15.49
N ASN A 246 -7.46 13.22 -16.81
CA ASN A 246 -7.30 14.52 -17.46
C ASN A 246 -8.62 15.17 -17.93
N ASP A 247 -9.78 14.69 -17.44
CA ASP A 247 -11.05 15.40 -17.66
C ASP A 247 -10.93 16.84 -17.16
N PRO A 248 -11.47 17.84 -17.87
CA PRO A 248 -11.39 19.26 -17.48
C PRO A 248 -11.83 19.54 -16.03
N LYS A 249 -12.80 18.78 -15.48
CA LYS A 249 -13.21 18.91 -14.08
C LYS A 249 -12.13 18.43 -13.12
N ASN A 250 -11.43 17.36 -13.48
CA ASN A 250 -10.30 16.85 -12.71
C ASN A 250 -9.11 17.82 -12.77
N VAL A 251 -8.82 18.40 -13.93
CA VAL A 251 -7.80 19.45 -14.08
C VAL A 251 -8.11 20.62 -13.16
N ALA A 252 -9.33 21.17 -13.19
CA ALA A 252 -9.73 22.28 -12.33
C ALA A 252 -9.69 21.92 -10.84
N ALA A 253 -10.08 20.69 -10.48
CA ALA A 253 -10.00 20.21 -9.10
C ALA A 253 -8.54 20.09 -8.60
N LEU A 254 -7.64 19.60 -9.44
CA LEU A 254 -6.22 19.51 -9.11
C LEU A 254 -5.58 20.89 -8.96
N GLU A 255 -5.88 21.84 -9.86
CA GLU A 255 -5.42 23.22 -9.76
C GLU A 255 -5.84 23.85 -8.43
N LYS A 256 -7.11 23.68 -8.04
CA LYS A 256 -7.63 24.16 -6.75
C LYS A 256 -6.89 23.51 -5.56
N TYR A 257 -6.64 22.20 -5.63
CA TYR A 257 -5.97 21.46 -4.58
C TYR A 257 -4.50 21.86 -4.41
N VAL A 258 -3.73 21.90 -5.50
CA VAL A 258 -2.31 22.32 -5.42
C VAL A 258 -2.16 23.80 -5.07
N GLY A 259 -3.17 24.63 -5.36
CA GLY A 259 -3.25 26.02 -4.95
C GLY A 259 -3.23 26.24 -3.42
N LEU A 260 -3.45 25.20 -2.61
CA LEU A 260 -3.27 25.21 -1.17
C LEU A 260 -1.80 25.26 -0.76
N PHE A 261 -0.89 24.74 -1.60
CA PHE A 261 0.52 24.62 -1.27
C PHE A 261 1.15 25.98 -0.98
N LYS A 262 1.83 26.10 0.14
CA LYS A 262 2.40 27.33 0.69
C LYS A 262 1.38 28.44 1.00
N LYS A 263 0.12 28.31 0.60
CA LYS A 263 -0.93 29.24 0.99
C LYS A 263 -1.43 28.91 2.39
N VAL A 264 -1.86 27.67 2.59
CA VAL A 264 -2.43 27.15 3.84
C VAL A 264 -1.73 25.88 4.34
N THR A 265 -0.63 25.52 3.70
CA THR A 265 0.20 24.34 4.02
C THR A 265 1.65 24.73 4.21
N PRO A 266 2.44 23.99 5.00
CA PRO A 266 3.88 24.20 5.13
C PRO A 266 4.64 24.03 3.82
N ALA A 267 5.75 24.74 3.65
CA ALA A 267 6.64 24.55 2.50
C ALA A 267 7.33 23.16 2.49
N ALA A 268 7.47 22.54 3.65
CA ALA A 268 8.04 21.20 3.82
C ALA A 268 7.20 20.12 3.12
N ASP A 269 5.92 20.37 2.90
CA ASP A 269 4.96 19.46 2.28
C ASP A 269 5.39 18.99 0.88
N LEU A 270 6.21 19.77 0.19
CA LEU A 270 6.76 19.39 -1.11
C LEU A 270 7.45 18.01 -1.08
N ASN A 271 8.07 17.65 0.04
CA ASN A 271 8.84 16.41 0.21
C ASN A 271 8.28 15.49 1.31
N ASN A 272 7.07 15.77 1.81
CA ASN A 272 6.46 14.93 2.82
C ASN A 272 5.96 13.62 2.22
N ASP A 273 6.46 12.52 2.76
CA ASP A 273 5.82 11.20 2.71
C ASP A 273 4.73 11.08 3.80
N PHE A 274 4.11 9.91 3.92
CA PHE A 274 3.06 9.73 4.92
C PHE A 274 3.60 9.87 6.35
N THR A 275 4.81 9.39 6.64
CA THR A 275 5.40 9.41 8.00
C THR A 275 5.63 10.85 8.46
N LYS A 276 6.19 11.69 7.59
CA LYS A 276 6.44 13.12 7.88
C LYS A 276 5.14 13.89 8.01
N MET A 277 4.17 13.61 7.14
CA MET A 277 2.85 14.26 7.16
C MET A 277 2.09 13.92 8.46
N VAL A 278 2.09 12.65 8.88
CA VAL A 278 1.51 12.21 10.15
C VAL A 278 2.21 12.88 11.33
N ALA A 279 3.54 12.84 11.38
CA ALA A 279 4.31 13.48 12.46
C ALA A 279 4.06 15.00 12.53
N GLN A 280 3.86 15.65 11.40
CA GLN A 280 3.54 17.07 11.31
C GLN A 280 2.14 17.39 11.88
N TRP A 281 1.12 16.58 11.56
CA TRP A 281 -0.19 16.65 12.19
C TRP A 281 -0.11 16.40 13.70
N ASP A 282 0.60 15.37 14.12
CA ASP A 282 0.75 14.96 15.51
C ASP A 282 1.52 15.99 16.35
N SER A 283 2.28 16.90 15.71
CA SER A 283 2.89 18.04 16.37
C SER A 283 1.87 19.11 16.83
N GLY A 284 0.61 19.02 16.35
CA GLY A 284 -0.46 19.92 16.70
C GLY A 284 -0.52 21.22 15.90
N THR A 285 0.37 21.42 14.91
CA THR A 285 0.47 22.65 14.11
C THR A 285 -0.43 22.67 12.87
N ILE A 286 -1.13 21.56 12.59
CA ILE A 286 -1.98 21.38 11.41
C ILE A 286 -3.44 21.25 11.84
N GLY A 287 -4.33 21.96 11.16
CA GLY A 287 -5.78 21.95 11.45
C GLY A 287 -6.52 20.74 10.85
N MET A 288 -6.14 20.30 9.66
CA MET A 288 -6.75 19.16 8.96
C MET A 288 -5.72 18.28 8.26
N LEU A 289 -6.00 16.98 8.20
CA LEU A 289 -5.16 15.96 7.56
C LEU A 289 -6.05 14.97 6.79
N ASN A 290 -5.85 14.83 5.49
CA ASN A 290 -6.39 13.70 4.75
C ASN A 290 -5.41 12.52 4.83
N HIS A 291 -5.82 11.47 5.51
CA HIS A 291 -5.03 10.24 5.63
C HIS A 291 -5.97 9.03 5.79
N ASN A 292 -5.39 7.85 5.93
CA ASN A 292 -6.17 6.64 6.16
C ASN A 292 -6.30 6.30 7.65
N LEU A 293 -7.15 5.32 7.95
CA LEU A 293 -7.42 4.85 9.30
C LEU A 293 -6.17 4.36 10.05
N GLY A 294 -5.17 3.87 9.33
CA GLY A 294 -3.96 3.27 9.92
C GLY A 294 -3.11 4.22 10.76
N SER A 295 -3.35 5.55 10.72
CA SER A 295 -2.67 6.52 11.60
C SER A 295 -3.49 6.93 12.83
N TYR A 296 -4.72 6.44 12.97
CA TYR A 296 -5.61 6.87 14.04
C TYR A 296 -5.00 6.73 15.44
N GLN A 297 -4.38 5.58 15.72
CA GLN A 297 -3.79 5.31 17.04
C GLN A 297 -2.58 6.21 17.34
N ASP A 298 -1.82 6.62 16.32
CA ASP A 298 -0.73 7.59 16.47
C ASP A 298 -1.29 8.95 16.87
N HIS A 299 -2.37 9.39 16.22
CA HIS A 299 -3.06 10.63 16.54
C HIS A 299 -3.63 10.63 17.95
N VAL A 300 -4.27 9.53 18.39
CA VAL A 300 -4.77 9.37 19.77
C VAL A 300 -3.64 9.50 20.78
N LYS A 301 -2.49 8.87 20.51
CA LYS A 301 -1.32 8.92 21.39
C LYS A 301 -0.71 10.31 21.47
N ALA A 302 -0.64 11.02 20.35
CA ALA A 302 0.02 12.33 20.26
C ALA A 302 -0.85 13.48 20.74
N LEU A 303 -2.11 13.52 20.35
CA LEU A 303 -3.01 14.66 20.57
C LEU A 303 -4.04 14.40 21.68
N GLY A 304 -4.42 13.16 21.91
CA GLY A 304 -5.55 12.77 22.75
C GLY A 304 -6.86 12.68 21.93
N VAL A 305 -7.68 11.68 22.24
CA VAL A 305 -8.90 11.33 21.48
C VAL A 305 -9.94 12.46 21.42
N ASP A 306 -9.96 13.35 22.41
CA ASP A 306 -10.96 14.43 22.50
C ASP A 306 -10.63 15.66 21.63
N LYS A 307 -9.42 15.73 21.05
CA LYS A 307 -8.95 16.92 20.32
C LYS A 307 -9.13 16.85 18.83
N PHE A 308 -9.56 15.72 18.30
CA PHE A 308 -9.74 15.56 16.87
C PHE A 308 -10.84 14.54 16.57
N ARG A 309 -11.35 14.58 15.36
CA ARG A 309 -12.23 13.56 14.78
C ARG A 309 -11.74 13.16 13.41
N GLY A 310 -12.08 11.94 13.01
CA GLY A 310 -11.90 11.46 11.64
C GLY A 310 -13.26 11.22 11.01
N ILE A 311 -13.53 11.88 9.90
CA ILE A 311 -14.78 11.80 9.16
C ILE A 311 -14.56 11.28 7.75
N PRO A 312 -15.57 10.73 7.07
CA PRO A 312 -15.46 10.43 5.65
C PRO A 312 -15.08 11.67 4.84
N GLN A 313 -14.48 11.47 3.67
CA GLN A 313 -14.12 12.57 2.77
C GLN A 313 -15.29 13.55 2.56
N PRO A 314 -15.02 14.86 2.36
CA PRO A 314 -16.08 15.85 2.14
C PRO A 314 -16.94 15.50 0.91
N VAL A 315 -18.21 15.84 0.95
CA VAL A 315 -19.09 15.67 -0.21
C VAL A 315 -18.75 16.68 -1.31
N GLY A 316 -18.79 16.22 -2.55
CA GLY A 316 -18.56 17.01 -3.74
C GLY A 316 -19.84 17.58 -4.36
N PRO A 317 -19.76 17.97 -5.64
CA PRO A 317 -20.89 18.49 -6.40
C PRO A 317 -22.10 17.55 -6.36
N GLY A 318 -23.30 18.14 -6.21
CA GLY A 318 -24.54 17.38 -6.16
C GLY A 318 -24.78 16.61 -4.85
N GLY A 319 -24.00 16.90 -3.79
CA GLY A 319 -24.15 16.27 -2.48
C GLY A 319 -23.68 14.81 -2.42
N LYS A 320 -22.89 14.35 -3.39
CA LYS A 320 -22.34 13.01 -3.45
C LYS A 320 -20.89 12.99 -2.94
N ARG A 321 -20.55 11.96 -2.18
CA ARG A 321 -19.16 11.69 -1.81
C ARG A 321 -18.55 10.76 -2.84
N VAL A 322 -17.39 11.17 -3.36
CA VAL A 322 -16.57 10.36 -4.25
C VAL A 322 -15.20 10.21 -3.60
N GLN A 323 -14.68 9.00 -3.59
CA GLN A 323 -13.39 8.66 -3.01
C GLN A 323 -12.69 7.65 -3.90
N VAL A 324 -11.37 7.74 -4.06
CA VAL A 324 -10.66 6.68 -4.75
C VAL A 324 -10.46 5.47 -3.83
N SER A 325 -10.38 4.27 -4.43
CA SER A 325 -10.15 3.04 -3.69
C SER A 325 -8.79 3.08 -3.00
N ASN A 326 -8.77 2.76 -1.71
CA ASN A 326 -7.52 2.37 -1.05
C ASN A 326 -7.27 0.89 -1.27
N PRO A 327 -6.00 0.48 -1.44
CA PRO A 327 -5.70 -0.93 -1.63
C PRO A 327 -6.06 -1.74 -0.38
N VAL A 328 -6.73 -2.87 -0.57
CA VAL A 328 -6.95 -3.86 0.47
C VAL A 328 -5.60 -4.47 0.85
N ASP A 329 -5.30 -4.50 2.14
CA ASP A 329 -4.11 -5.19 2.67
C ASP A 329 -4.36 -6.71 2.71
N GLY A 330 -3.30 -7.51 2.54
CA GLY A 330 -3.42 -8.96 2.55
C GLY A 330 -2.11 -9.68 2.79
N LEU A 331 -2.20 -10.98 3.02
CA LEU A 331 -1.08 -11.91 3.14
C LEU A 331 -1.04 -12.85 1.94
N GLY A 332 0.07 -12.80 1.21
CA GLY A 332 0.36 -13.70 0.09
C GLY A 332 1.41 -14.75 0.45
N MET A 333 1.32 -15.90 -0.19
CA MET A 333 2.33 -16.95 -0.13
C MET A 333 3.21 -16.88 -1.38
N PHE A 334 4.53 -16.87 -1.21
CA PHE A 334 5.43 -16.89 -2.36
C PHE A 334 5.59 -18.32 -2.88
N LYS A 335 5.55 -18.45 -4.21
CA LYS A 335 5.61 -19.75 -4.91
C LYS A 335 6.92 -20.50 -4.65
N SER A 336 8.01 -19.77 -4.35
CA SER A 336 9.31 -20.31 -3.99
C SER A 336 9.37 -20.97 -2.61
N SER A 337 8.36 -20.77 -1.76
CA SER A 337 8.28 -21.39 -0.43
C SER A 337 8.44 -22.90 -0.54
N LYS A 338 9.28 -23.46 0.33
CA LYS A 338 9.48 -24.90 0.49
C LYS A 338 8.62 -25.50 1.60
N ASN A 339 7.88 -24.67 2.32
CA ASN A 339 7.04 -25.05 3.45
C ASN A 339 5.64 -24.46 3.36
N LYS A 340 4.99 -24.67 2.21
CA LYS A 340 3.71 -24.05 1.86
C LYS A 340 2.58 -24.38 2.85
N ASP A 341 2.60 -25.59 3.42
CA ASP A 341 1.57 -25.97 4.39
C ASP A 341 1.71 -25.25 5.74
N ALA A 342 2.95 -25.03 6.20
CA ALA A 342 3.17 -24.21 7.39
C ALA A 342 2.88 -22.72 7.13
N ALA A 343 3.26 -22.22 5.95
CA ALA A 343 2.94 -20.87 5.50
C ALA A 343 1.43 -20.64 5.44
N TRP A 344 0.68 -21.60 4.89
CA TRP A 344 -0.78 -21.51 4.87
C TRP A 344 -1.40 -21.53 6.27
N LYS A 345 -0.95 -22.43 7.17
CA LYS A 345 -1.41 -22.45 8.55
C LYS A 345 -1.24 -21.11 9.25
N PHE A 346 -0.11 -20.42 8.97
CA PHE A 346 0.12 -19.09 9.52
C PHE A 346 -0.83 -18.04 8.94
N ILE A 347 -1.05 -18.03 7.62
CA ILE A 347 -2.00 -17.12 6.96
C ILE A 347 -3.42 -17.34 7.50
N ASP A 348 -3.88 -18.59 7.56
CA ASP A 348 -5.21 -19.00 8.07
C ASP A 348 -5.41 -18.56 9.53
N PHE A 349 -4.40 -18.77 10.37
CA PHE A 349 -4.43 -18.36 11.78
C PHE A 349 -4.47 -16.82 11.91
N ALA A 350 -3.57 -16.11 11.22
CA ALA A 350 -3.47 -14.66 11.31
C ALA A 350 -4.73 -13.92 10.81
N THR A 351 -5.52 -14.55 9.95
CA THR A 351 -6.79 -14.01 9.43
C THR A 351 -8.02 -14.62 10.11
N SER A 352 -7.85 -15.46 11.14
CA SER A 352 -8.90 -15.94 12.01
C SER A 352 -9.58 -14.79 12.77
N LYS A 353 -10.77 -15.03 13.33
CA LYS A 353 -11.53 -13.97 14.02
C LYS A 353 -10.70 -13.25 15.09
N ALA A 354 -10.05 -13.97 15.97
CA ALA A 354 -9.36 -13.42 17.13
C ALA A 354 -8.14 -12.58 16.70
N GLU A 355 -7.31 -13.14 15.83
CA GLU A 355 -6.06 -12.52 15.38
C GLU A 355 -6.34 -11.34 14.44
N ASN A 356 -7.31 -11.49 13.53
CA ASN A 356 -7.72 -10.41 12.63
C ASN A 356 -8.37 -9.24 13.39
N SER A 357 -9.14 -9.51 14.45
CA SER A 357 -9.67 -8.47 15.35
C SER A 357 -8.53 -7.75 16.07
N MET A 358 -7.62 -8.50 16.70
CA MET A 358 -6.48 -7.92 17.43
C MET A 358 -5.57 -7.08 16.54
N PHE A 359 -5.27 -7.57 15.33
CA PHE A 359 -4.47 -6.81 14.36
C PHE A 359 -5.14 -5.49 13.99
N ASN A 360 -6.43 -5.55 13.64
CA ASN A 360 -7.15 -4.37 13.15
C ASN A 360 -7.47 -3.37 14.27
N GLU A 361 -7.71 -3.82 15.51
CA GLU A 361 -7.83 -2.93 16.67
C GLU A 361 -6.53 -2.14 16.90
N ALA A 362 -5.38 -2.81 16.86
CA ALA A 362 -4.08 -2.16 17.00
C ALA A 362 -3.75 -1.22 15.82
N ALA A 363 -4.19 -1.57 14.60
CA ALA A 363 -3.95 -0.79 13.39
C ALA A 363 -5.01 0.29 13.12
N GLY A 364 -6.15 0.29 13.83
CA GLY A 364 -7.29 1.18 13.59
C GLY A 364 -8.04 0.91 12.28
N GLN A 365 -7.88 -0.26 11.66
CA GLN A 365 -8.41 -0.59 10.32
C GLN A 365 -9.70 -1.41 10.39
N VAL A 366 -10.36 -1.57 9.23
CA VAL A 366 -11.57 -2.40 9.13
C VAL A 366 -11.15 -3.86 8.95
N PRO A 367 -11.56 -4.78 9.84
CA PRO A 367 -11.23 -6.20 9.73
C PRO A 367 -11.78 -6.84 8.45
N SER A 368 -10.98 -7.73 7.85
CA SER A 368 -11.43 -8.54 6.72
C SER A 368 -12.33 -9.72 7.15
N ASN A 369 -12.19 -10.19 8.38
CA ASN A 369 -13.03 -11.25 8.92
C ASN A 369 -14.37 -10.68 9.40
N ASN A 370 -15.48 -11.17 8.82
CA ASN A 370 -16.83 -10.66 9.07
C ASN A 370 -17.27 -10.75 10.54
N ASP A 371 -16.75 -11.71 11.29
CA ASP A 371 -17.06 -11.84 12.71
C ASP A 371 -16.19 -10.91 13.58
N ALA A 372 -14.94 -10.62 13.16
CA ALA A 372 -14.08 -9.63 13.79
C ALA A 372 -14.61 -8.20 13.57
N ALA A 373 -15.18 -7.92 12.41
CA ALA A 373 -15.79 -6.62 12.09
C ALA A 373 -16.99 -6.26 12.99
N LYS A 374 -17.55 -7.25 13.73
CA LYS A 374 -18.65 -7.05 14.69
C LYS A 374 -18.18 -6.83 16.13
N ASP A 375 -16.87 -6.89 16.38
CA ASP A 375 -16.32 -6.73 17.72
C ASP A 375 -16.55 -5.30 18.26
N ALA A 376 -16.75 -5.19 19.57
CA ALA A 376 -17.19 -3.96 20.22
C ALA A 376 -16.22 -2.76 20.04
N TRP A 377 -14.94 -3.02 19.80
CA TRP A 377 -13.97 -1.96 19.56
C TRP A 377 -14.24 -1.22 18.23
N VAL A 378 -14.72 -1.92 17.18
CA VAL A 378 -15.03 -1.31 15.87
C VAL A 378 -16.08 -0.21 16.03
N SER A 379 -17.12 -0.49 16.83
CA SER A 379 -18.17 0.52 17.09
C SER A 379 -17.73 1.67 17.98
N LYS A 380 -16.65 1.51 18.74
CA LYS A 380 -16.07 2.53 19.62
C LYS A 380 -15.00 3.39 18.91
N ALA A 381 -14.34 2.85 17.90
CA ALA A 381 -13.39 3.58 17.06
C ALA A 381 -14.17 4.41 16.03
N GLU A 382 -14.56 5.61 16.39
CA GLU A 382 -15.45 6.47 15.60
C GLU A 382 -15.03 6.59 14.13
N PRO A 383 -13.76 6.88 13.77
CA PRO A 383 -13.36 6.99 12.36
C PRO A 383 -13.54 5.68 11.60
N THR A 384 -13.22 4.53 12.23
CA THR A 384 -13.38 3.20 11.63
C THR A 384 -14.86 2.88 11.37
N LYS A 385 -15.71 3.20 12.35
CA LYS A 385 -17.16 3.05 12.23
C LYS A 385 -17.73 3.90 11.09
N LEU A 386 -17.43 5.21 11.08
CA LEU A 386 -17.94 6.14 10.06
C LEU A 386 -17.45 5.76 8.65
N ALA A 387 -16.20 5.34 8.51
CA ALA A 387 -15.66 4.87 7.24
C ALA A 387 -16.36 3.59 6.75
N ALA A 388 -16.63 2.64 7.66
CA ALA A 388 -17.34 1.41 7.31
C ALA A 388 -18.81 1.69 6.92
N GLU A 389 -19.49 2.57 7.67
CA GLU A 389 -20.86 3.02 7.37
C GLU A 389 -20.94 3.69 6.00
N ALA A 390 -20.06 4.65 5.72
CA ALA A 390 -20.05 5.41 4.46
C ALA A 390 -19.81 4.53 3.21
N LEU A 391 -19.18 3.39 3.37
CA LEU A 391 -19.00 2.40 2.29
C LEU A 391 -20.23 1.50 2.13
N SER A 392 -20.89 1.15 3.24
CA SER A 392 -22.00 0.19 3.23
C SER A 392 -23.37 0.80 2.98
N ASP A 393 -23.56 2.10 3.30
CA ASP A 393 -24.84 2.79 3.15
C ASP A 393 -25.12 3.36 1.75
N GLY A 394 -24.14 3.22 0.83
CA GLY A 394 -24.22 3.73 -0.54
C GLY A 394 -24.06 5.26 -0.66
N SER A 395 -23.68 5.95 0.42
CA SER A 395 -23.45 7.40 0.41
C SER A 395 -22.14 7.79 -0.27
N THR A 396 -21.22 6.84 -0.44
CA THR A 396 -19.91 7.02 -1.06
C THR A 396 -19.78 6.20 -2.34
N THR A 397 -19.37 6.84 -3.43
CA THR A 397 -18.97 6.17 -4.66
C THR A 397 -17.47 5.97 -4.65
N ILE A 398 -17.00 4.73 -4.81
CA ILE A 398 -15.59 4.40 -4.90
C ILE A 398 -15.14 4.36 -6.36
N VAL A 399 -14.21 5.24 -6.72
CA VAL A 399 -13.49 5.20 -8.00
C VAL A 399 -12.36 4.18 -7.86
N GLN A 400 -12.50 3.06 -8.56
CA GLN A 400 -11.51 1.99 -8.51
C GLN A 400 -10.25 2.38 -9.27
N LEU A 401 -9.12 2.45 -8.56
CA LEU A 401 -7.81 2.62 -9.17
C LEU A 401 -7.36 1.33 -9.86
N PRO A 402 -6.57 1.42 -10.95
CA PRO A 402 -6.25 0.28 -11.80
C PRO A 402 -5.10 -0.57 -11.21
N TYR A 403 -5.27 -1.10 -10.00
CA TYR A 403 -4.28 -1.94 -9.33
C TYR A 403 -3.94 -3.22 -10.09
N TYR A 404 -4.80 -3.61 -11.03
CA TYR A 404 -4.56 -4.76 -11.92
C TYR A 404 -3.52 -4.51 -13.01
N LEU A 405 -3.16 -3.26 -13.26
CA LEU A 405 -2.08 -2.93 -14.21
C LEU A 405 -0.72 -3.23 -13.55
N PRO A 406 0.13 -4.08 -14.16
CA PRO A 406 1.44 -4.40 -13.59
C PRO A 406 2.31 -3.17 -13.35
N ASP A 407 2.20 -2.16 -14.23
CA ASP A 407 2.99 -0.93 -14.19
C ASP A 407 2.39 0.17 -13.31
N TRP A 408 1.25 -0.09 -12.65
CA TRP A 408 0.59 0.90 -11.80
C TRP A 408 1.53 1.56 -10.79
N ASN A 409 2.36 0.77 -10.09
CA ASN A 409 3.30 1.31 -9.11
C ASN A 409 4.39 2.18 -9.75
N THR A 410 4.89 1.80 -10.92
CA THR A 410 5.86 2.59 -11.68
C THR A 410 5.24 3.92 -12.09
N ILE A 411 4.09 3.87 -12.76
CA ILE A 411 3.36 5.05 -13.21
C ILE A 411 2.98 5.96 -12.04
N SER A 412 2.34 5.41 -11.00
CA SER A 412 1.80 6.24 -9.90
C SER A 412 2.84 6.74 -8.90
N LYS A 413 4.06 6.18 -8.91
CA LYS A 413 5.12 6.57 -7.96
C LYS A 413 6.36 7.07 -8.68
N THR A 414 7.13 6.16 -9.29
CA THR A 414 8.46 6.46 -9.81
C THR A 414 8.43 7.58 -10.84
N ASP A 415 7.50 7.54 -11.78
CA ASP A 415 7.45 8.45 -12.90
C ASP A 415 6.76 9.78 -12.57
N ASN A 416 5.68 9.72 -11.79
CA ASN A 416 4.80 10.88 -11.63
C ASN A 416 4.89 11.61 -10.29
N GLU A 417 5.43 11.03 -9.20
CA GLU A 417 5.65 11.80 -7.96
C GLU A 417 6.60 12.99 -8.15
N PRO A 418 7.74 12.87 -8.87
CA PRO A 418 8.58 14.03 -9.17
C PRO A 418 7.90 15.07 -10.08
N ALA A 419 7.03 14.65 -10.99
CA ALA A 419 6.26 15.55 -11.84
C ALA A 419 5.19 16.30 -11.04
N PHE A 420 4.51 15.63 -10.09
CA PHE A 420 3.56 16.26 -9.18
C PHE A 420 4.20 17.35 -8.31
N GLN A 421 5.44 17.14 -7.84
CA GLN A 421 6.19 18.19 -7.13
C GLN A 421 6.41 19.44 -8.01
N LYS A 422 6.59 19.28 -9.33
CA LYS A 422 6.68 20.41 -10.26
C LYS A 422 5.33 21.12 -10.39
N VAL A 423 4.21 20.40 -10.34
CA VAL A 423 2.88 21.02 -10.30
C VAL A 423 2.70 21.82 -9.02
N MET A 424 3.01 21.25 -7.86
CA MET A 424 2.90 21.94 -6.57
C MET A 424 3.73 23.23 -6.51
N ASN A 425 4.92 23.25 -7.09
CA ASN A 425 5.78 24.43 -7.06
C ASN A 425 5.54 25.40 -8.24
N GLY A 426 4.61 25.09 -9.15
CA GLY A 426 4.21 25.93 -10.28
C GLY A 426 5.13 25.88 -11.50
N SER A 427 6.06 24.90 -11.57
CA SER A 427 6.96 24.73 -12.73
C SER A 427 6.39 23.79 -13.81
N MET A 428 5.21 23.20 -13.58
CA MET A 428 4.43 22.41 -14.52
C MET A 428 2.94 22.72 -14.30
N SER A 429 2.14 22.77 -15.36
CA SER A 429 0.70 22.94 -15.20
C SER A 429 0.02 21.64 -14.74
N ALA A 430 -1.11 21.74 -14.03
CA ALA A 430 -1.90 20.56 -13.69
C ALA A 430 -2.39 19.82 -14.94
N LYS A 431 -2.73 20.57 -16.00
CA LYS A 431 -3.16 19.99 -17.26
C LYS A 431 -2.06 19.16 -17.93
N ASP A 432 -0.84 19.71 -18.09
CA ASP A 432 0.26 18.98 -18.75
C ASP A 432 0.65 17.73 -17.95
N PHE A 433 0.60 17.82 -16.63
CA PHE A 433 0.83 16.69 -15.73
C PHE A 433 -0.22 15.59 -15.92
N LEU A 434 -1.52 15.95 -15.89
CA LEU A 434 -2.61 14.99 -16.03
C LEU A 434 -2.70 14.41 -17.43
N ASP A 435 -2.36 15.17 -18.48
CA ASP A 435 -2.25 14.63 -19.83
C ASP A 435 -1.13 13.58 -19.94
N THR A 436 0.05 13.86 -19.37
CA THR A 436 1.15 12.87 -19.32
C THR A 436 0.75 11.61 -18.56
N LEU A 437 0.11 11.77 -17.40
CA LEU A 437 -0.38 10.65 -16.61
C LEU A 437 -1.45 9.84 -17.37
N ALA A 438 -2.35 10.52 -18.07
CA ALA A 438 -3.38 9.88 -18.87
C ALA A 438 -2.79 9.06 -20.01
N ASP A 439 -1.79 9.59 -20.72
CA ASP A 439 -1.13 8.90 -21.83
C ASP A 439 -0.47 7.60 -21.35
N GLN A 440 0.28 7.65 -20.24
CA GLN A 440 0.90 6.45 -19.63
C GLN A 440 -0.14 5.41 -19.20
N LEU A 441 -1.23 5.85 -18.57
CA LEU A 441 -2.29 4.95 -18.12
C LEU A 441 -3.04 4.32 -19.29
N ASN A 442 -3.31 5.08 -20.35
CA ASN A 442 -3.99 4.59 -21.56
C ASN A 442 -3.11 3.59 -22.32
N GLU A 443 -1.79 3.82 -22.38
CA GLU A 443 -0.83 2.87 -22.96
C GLU A 443 -0.83 1.56 -22.16
N ALA A 444 -0.66 1.62 -20.85
CA ALA A 444 -0.68 0.44 -19.97
C ALA A 444 -2.01 -0.33 -20.06
N GLN A 445 -3.15 0.39 -20.18
CA GLN A 445 -4.47 -0.23 -20.36
C GLN A 445 -4.60 -0.92 -21.72
N THR A 446 -4.05 -0.33 -22.78
CA THR A 446 -4.05 -0.93 -24.11
C THR A 446 -3.24 -2.23 -24.13
N GLU A 447 -2.02 -2.20 -23.58
CA GLU A 447 -1.17 -3.39 -23.45
C GLU A 447 -1.84 -4.50 -22.62
N TRP A 448 -2.51 -4.10 -21.51
CA TRP A 448 -3.29 -5.03 -20.70
C TRP A 448 -4.42 -5.69 -21.49
N ASN A 449 -5.18 -4.92 -22.29
CA ASN A 449 -6.28 -5.43 -23.08
C ASN A 449 -5.79 -6.37 -24.20
N GLU A 450 -4.68 -6.03 -24.88
CA GLU A 450 -4.06 -6.89 -25.92
C GLU A 450 -3.59 -8.23 -25.36
N GLN A 451 -3.10 -8.25 -24.13
CA GLN A 451 -2.70 -9.48 -23.46
C GLN A 451 -3.89 -10.34 -22.96
N LYS A 452 -5.11 -9.79 -22.94
CA LYS A 452 -6.34 -10.52 -22.58
C LYS A 452 -7.00 -11.26 -23.75
N GLY A 453 -6.68 -10.87 -25.00
CA GLY A 453 -7.17 -11.50 -26.21
C GLY A 453 -6.31 -12.67 -26.62
#